data_cb99cfcead107587762970d017668aa5
#
_entry.id   cb99cfcead107587762970d017668aa5
#
_cell.length_a   1.000
_cell.length_b   1.000
_cell.length_c   1.000
_cell.angle_alpha   90.00
_cell.angle_beta   90.00
_cell.angle_gamma   90.00
#
_symmetry.space_group_name_H-M   'P 1'
#
loop_
_entity.id
_entity.type
_entity.pdbx_description
1 polymer ?
#
loop_
_entity_poly.entity_id
_entity_poly.type
_entity_poly.pdbx_seq_one_letter_code
_entity_poly.pdbx_strand_id
1 'polypeptide(L)'
;DDRLTTMSDKDVSMNFLPLTHVFEKAWCYLCIHKGVQICINLRPADIQTTIKEIRPTLMCSVPRFWEKVYAGVQEKINETTGLKKALMLDAIRVGRIHNLDYLRLGKTPPVMNQLKYKFYEKTIYSLLKKTIGIENGNFFPTAGAAVPDEINEFVHSVGINMVVGYGLTESTATVSCTLPVGYDIGSVGVVLPGIEVKIGEDNEILLR
;
A
#
# COMPACT_ATOMS: atom_id res chain seq x y z
N ASP A 1 -7.28 3.70 16.63
CA ASP A 1 -6.02 4.37 16.36
C ASP A 1 -6.24 5.51 15.37
N ASP A 2 -5.88 6.74 15.76
CA ASP A 2 -6.11 7.96 14.96
C ASP A 2 -5.42 7.93 13.59
N ARG A 3 -4.42 7.09 13.41
CA ARG A 3 -3.73 6.91 12.12
C ARG A 3 -4.55 6.17 11.08
N LEU A 4 -5.60 5.48 11.51
CA LEU A 4 -6.54 4.76 10.67
C LEU A 4 -7.92 5.41 10.66
N THR A 5 -8.02 6.68 10.98
CA THR A 5 -9.28 7.45 11.03
C THR A 5 -10.02 7.52 9.71
N THR A 6 -9.34 7.22 8.60
CA THR A 6 -9.99 7.13 7.28
C THR A 6 -10.85 5.89 7.09
N MET A 7 -10.75 4.89 8.00
CA MET A 7 -11.63 3.70 7.96
C MET A 7 -13.04 4.03 8.48
N SER A 8 -14.03 3.54 7.77
CA SER A 8 -15.44 3.71 8.11
C SER A 8 -16.29 2.50 7.71
N ASP A 9 -17.55 2.49 8.11
CA ASP A 9 -18.57 1.51 7.71
C ASP A 9 -18.91 1.50 6.21
N LYS A 10 -18.38 2.48 5.45
CA LYS A 10 -18.50 2.54 3.98
C LYS A 10 -17.39 1.78 3.26
N ASP A 11 -16.37 1.36 4.00
CA ASP A 11 -15.25 0.63 3.44
C ASP A 11 -15.55 -0.86 3.25
N VAL A 12 -14.87 -1.45 2.27
CA VAL A 12 -14.91 -2.88 1.97
C VAL A 12 -13.50 -3.43 2.03
N SER A 13 -13.27 -4.39 2.92
CA SER A 13 -12.01 -5.09 3.05
C SER A 13 -12.05 -6.43 2.34
N MET A 14 -11.09 -6.70 1.45
CA MET A 14 -10.84 -8.05 0.95
C MET A 14 -9.76 -8.72 1.79
N ASN A 15 -10.14 -9.81 2.45
CA ASN A 15 -9.27 -10.58 3.33
C ASN A 15 -8.86 -11.88 2.66
N PHE A 16 -7.56 -12.07 2.44
CA PHE A 16 -7.02 -13.22 1.71
C PHE A 16 -5.79 -13.87 2.36
N LEU A 17 -5.20 -13.23 3.37
CA LEU A 17 -4.12 -13.83 4.12
C LEU A 17 -4.68 -14.84 5.13
N PRO A 18 -3.88 -15.84 5.57
CA PRO A 18 -4.34 -16.82 6.54
C PRO A 18 -4.72 -16.18 7.88
N LEU A 19 -5.92 -16.47 8.40
CA LEU A 19 -6.38 -16.02 9.72
C LEU A 19 -5.57 -16.62 10.89
N THR A 20 -4.71 -17.59 10.63
CA THR A 20 -3.73 -18.12 11.58
C THR A 20 -2.59 -17.13 11.84
N HIS A 21 -2.34 -16.20 10.93
CA HIS A 21 -1.37 -15.14 11.12
C HIS A 21 -1.98 -13.94 11.85
N VAL A 22 -1.27 -13.46 12.86
CA VAL A 22 -1.70 -12.34 13.71
C VAL A 22 -2.06 -11.09 12.92
N PHE A 23 -1.36 -10.80 11.84
CA PHE A 23 -1.59 -9.60 11.01
C PHE A 23 -3.01 -9.58 10.42
N GLU A 24 -3.42 -10.65 9.74
CA GLU A 24 -4.77 -10.75 9.16
C GLU A 24 -5.85 -10.82 10.25
N LYS A 25 -5.56 -11.54 11.33
CA LYS A 25 -6.49 -11.67 12.45
C LYS A 25 -6.75 -10.34 13.14
N ALA A 26 -5.72 -9.58 13.45
CA ALA A 26 -5.85 -8.25 14.04
C ALA A 26 -6.56 -7.27 13.09
N TRP A 27 -6.28 -7.36 11.79
CA TRP A 27 -6.97 -6.60 10.77
C TRP A 27 -8.46 -6.90 10.71
N CYS A 28 -8.86 -8.18 10.76
CA CYS A 28 -10.28 -8.56 10.85
C CYS A 28 -10.96 -7.93 12.06
N TYR A 29 -10.33 -7.97 13.24
CA TYR A 29 -10.90 -7.36 14.44
C TYR A 29 -11.05 -5.85 14.31
N LEU A 30 -10.07 -5.17 13.70
CA LEU A 30 -10.14 -3.74 13.42
C LEU A 30 -11.29 -3.43 12.45
N CYS A 31 -11.44 -4.21 11.38
CA CYS A 31 -12.54 -4.07 10.42
C CYS A 31 -13.90 -4.23 11.10
N ILE A 32 -14.06 -5.25 11.93
CA ILE A 32 -15.31 -5.46 12.73
C ILE A 32 -15.58 -4.28 13.64
N HIS A 33 -14.55 -3.80 14.35
CA HIS A 33 -14.68 -2.66 15.27
C HIS A 33 -15.12 -1.37 14.55
N LYS A 34 -14.67 -1.17 13.31
CA LYS A 34 -15.01 0.00 12.48
C LYS A 34 -16.28 -0.18 11.62
N GLY A 35 -16.91 -1.33 11.69
CA GLY A 35 -18.10 -1.64 10.87
C GLY A 35 -17.82 -1.87 9.39
N VAL A 36 -16.55 -2.13 9.04
CA VAL A 36 -16.12 -2.38 7.64
C VAL A 36 -16.70 -3.70 7.15
N GLN A 37 -17.21 -3.72 5.93
CA GLN A 37 -17.63 -4.96 5.28
C GLN A 37 -16.42 -5.84 4.96
N ILE A 38 -16.40 -7.08 5.45
CA ILE A 38 -15.32 -8.04 5.21
C ILE A 38 -15.75 -9.05 4.15
N CYS A 39 -14.96 -9.14 3.08
CA CYS A 39 -15.08 -10.13 2.02
C CYS A 39 -13.90 -11.10 2.09
N ILE A 40 -14.15 -12.39 2.30
CA ILE A 40 -13.09 -13.39 2.48
C ILE A 40 -12.82 -14.11 1.15
N ASN A 41 -11.59 -14.05 0.69
CA ASN A 41 -11.11 -14.86 -0.43
C ASN A 41 -10.69 -16.24 0.09
N LEU A 42 -11.39 -17.29 -0.31
CA LEU A 42 -11.20 -18.63 0.23
C LEU A 42 -9.98 -19.37 -0.34
N ARG A 43 -9.59 -19.06 -1.56
CA ARG A 43 -8.50 -19.77 -2.25
C ARG A 43 -7.46 -18.81 -2.81
N PRO A 44 -6.18 -19.00 -2.52
CA PRO A 44 -5.12 -18.12 -3.03
C PRO A 44 -5.08 -18.00 -4.56
N ALA A 45 -5.52 -19.04 -5.28
CA ALA A 45 -5.58 -19.02 -6.74
C ALA A 45 -6.60 -18.01 -7.29
N ASP A 46 -7.62 -17.67 -6.52
CA ASP A 46 -8.73 -16.81 -6.97
C ASP A 46 -8.49 -15.32 -6.68
N ILE A 47 -7.41 -14.94 -6.01
CA ILE A 47 -7.14 -13.56 -5.58
C ILE A 47 -7.34 -12.56 -6.73
N GLN A 48 -6.82 -12.86 -7.93
CA GLN A 48 -6.90 -11.95 -9.07
C GLN A 48 -8.33 -11.76 -9.60
N THR A 49 -9.18 -12.76 -9.47
CA THR A 49 -10.59 -12.69 -9.85
C THR A 49 -11.39 -11.98 -8.76
N THR A 50 -11.22 -12.44 -7.53
CA THR A 50 -11.96 -11.94 -6.36
C THR A 50 -11.71 -10.43 -6.12
N ILE A 51 -10.47 -9.96 -6.27
CA ILE A 51 -10.15 -8.53 -6.09
C ILE A 51 -10.87 -7.63 -7.13
N LYS A 52 -11.03 -8.12 -8.37
CA LYS A 52 -11.76 -7.40 -9.44
C LYS A 52 -13.27 -7.42 -9.24
N GLU A 53 -13.80 -8.45 -8.61
CA GLU A 53 -15.23 -8.56 -8.28
C GLU A 53 -15.58 -7.68 -7.09
N ILE A 54 -14.78 -7.74 -6.01
CA ILE A 54 -15.01 -7.01 -4.76
C ILE A 54 -14.67 -5.53 -4.91
N ARG A 55 -13.58 -5.19 -5.61
CA ARG A 55 -13.02 -3.83 -5.73
C ARG A 55 -12.82 -3.18 -4.38
N PRO A 56 -11.99 -3.78 -3.50
CA PRO A 56 -11.89 -3.38 -2.12
C PRO A 56 -11.35 -1.96 -1.97
N THR A 57 -11.82 -1.26 -0.94
CA THR A 57 -11.22 0.00 -0.49
C THR A 57 -10.03 -0.24 0.43
N LEU A 58 -10.00 -1.39 1.08
CA LEU A 58 -9.01 -1.80 2.07
C LEU A 58 -8.57 -3.25 1.83
N MET A 59 -7.31 -3.56 2.06
CA MET A 59 -6.82 -4.93 1.97
C MET A 59 -5.46 -5.04 2.64
N CYS A 60 -5.32 -5.91 3.64
CA CYS A 60 -4.00 -6.31 4.12
C CYS A 60 -3.26 -7.10 3.04
N SER A 61 -1.98 -6.82 2.88
CA SER A 61 -1.16 -7.45 1.88
C SER A 61 0.25 -7.77 2.39
N VAL A 62 0.96 -8.56 1.63
CA VAL A 62 2.38 -8.84 1.82
C VAL A 62 3.18 -8.30 0.64
N PRO A 63 4.49 -8.04 0.77
CA PRO A 63 5.31 -7.49 -0.31
C PRO A 63 5.20 -8.25 -1.62
N ARG A 64 5.08 -9.58 -1.55
CA ARG A 64 4.94 -10.48 -2.71
C ARG A 64 3.75 -10.12 -3.63
N PHE A 65 2.67 -9.58 -3.07
CA PHE A 65 1.54 -9.11 -3.86
C PHE A 65 1.95 -7.92 -4.76
N TRP A 66 2.63 -6.93 -4.19
CA TRP A 66 3.08 -5.75 -4.91
C TRP A 66 4.22 -6.02 -5.89
N GLU A 67 5.10 -6.96 -5.56
CA GLU A 67 6.13 -7.46 -6.49
C GLU A 67 5.50 -8.03 -7.77
N LYS A 68 4.43 -8.83 -7.64
CA LYS A 68 3.70 -9.36 -8.78
C LYS A 68 3.02 -8.26 -9.60
N VAL A 69 2.43 -7.27 -8.95
CA VAL A 69 1.84 -6.09 -9.62
C VAL A 69 2.93 -5.34 -10.39
N TYR A 70 4.06 -5.06 -9.76
CA TYR A 70 5.19 -4.38 -10.39
C TYR A 70 5.71 -5.16 -11.59
N ALA A 71 5.98 -6.45 -11.44
CA ALA A 71 6.46 -7.30 -12.53
C ALA A 71 5.51 -7.28 -13.73
N GLY A 72 4.20 -7.39 -13.51
CA GLY A 72 3.21 -7.32 -14.59
C GLY A 72 3.18 -5.96 -15.30
N VAL A 73 3.41 -4.87 -14.56
CA VAL A 73 3.52 -3.52 -15.16
C VAL A 73 4.80 -3.39 -15.99
N GLN A 74 5.94 -3.89 -15.47
CA GLN A 74 7.21 -3.87 -16.20
C GLN A 74 7.14 -4.70 -17.49
N GLU A 75 6.54 -5.88 -17.43
CA GLU A 75 6.27 -6.71 -18.61
C GLU A 75 5.45 -5.92 -19.64
N LYS A 76 4.36 -5.27 -19.22
CA LYS A 76 3.51 -4.46 -20.11
C LYS A 76 4.25 -3.28 -20.73
N ILE A 77 5.12 -2.60 -19.97
CA ILE A 77 5.97 -1.53 -20.48
C ILE A 77 6.95 -2.08 -21.53
N ASN A 78 7.53 -3.26 -21.29
CA ASN A 78 8.50 -3.87 -22.20
C ASN A 78 7.87 -4.32 -23.52
N GLU A 79 6.65 -4.85 -23.49
CA GLU A 79 5.87 -5.21 -24.68
C GLU A 79 5.39 -4.00 -25.47
N THR A 80 5.29 -2.84 -24.82
CA THR A 80 4.77 -1.62 -25.45
C THR A 80 5.89 -0.85 -26.14
N THR A 81 5.61 -0.25 -27.28
CA THR A 81 6.58 0.51 -28.09
C THR A 81 6.07 1.93 -28.39
N GLY A 82 6.96 2.77 -28.92
CA GLY A 82 6.62 4.11 -29.42
C GLY A 82 6.06 5.04 -28.33
N LEU A 83 5.11 5.88 -28.72
CA LEU A 83 4.53 6.92 -27.86
C LEU A 83 3.86 6.36 -26.58
N LYS A 84 3.21 5.19 -26.69
CA LYS A 84 2.56 4.58 -25.51
C LYS A 84 3.58 4.24 -24.43
N LYS A 85 4.72 3.66 -24.78
CA LYS A 85 5.80 3.37 -23.82
C LYS A 85 6.33 4.64 -23.20
N ALA A 86 6.56 5.68 -23.99
CA ALA A 86 7.03 6.97 -23.49
C ALA A 86 6.05 7.59 -22.48
N LEU A 87 4.74 7.52 -22.77
CA LEU A 87 3.70 8.02 -21.85
C LEU A 87 3.63 7.21 -20.53
N MET A 88 3.78 5.88 -20.57
CA MET A 88 3.81 5.04 -19.37
C MET A 88 5.01 5.39 -18.48
N LEU A 89 6.19 5.56 -19.07
CA LEU A 89 7.41 5.94 -18.33
C LEU A 89 7.32 7.38 -17.78
N ASP A 90 6.79 8.34 -18.57
CA ASP A 90 6.57 9.72 -18.09
C ASP A 90 5.55 9.76 -16.96
N ALA A 91 4.50 8.95 -17.02
CA ALA A 91 3.53 8.83 -15.92
C ALA A 91 4.23 8.41 -14.62
N ILE A 92 5.00 7.32 -14.62
CA ILE A 92 5.73 6.86 -13.42
C ILE A 92 6.65 7.97 -12.90
N ARG A 93 7.40 8.66 -13.77
CA ARG A 93 8.27 9.77 -13.39
C ARG A 93 7.49 10.94 -12.78
N VAL A 94 6.40 11.35 -13.40
CA VAL A 94 5.54 12.45 -12.90
C VAL A 94 4.94 12.10 -11.55
N GLY A 95 4.47 10.86 -11.38
CA GLY A 95 3.92 10.39 -10.13
C GLY A 95 4.97 10.28 -9.02
N ARG A 96 6.19 9.83 -9.35
CA ARG A 96 7.32 9.82 -8.41
C ARG A 96 7.62 11.23 -7.89
N ILE A 97 7.78 12.19 -8.78
CA ILE A 97 8.00 13.59 -8.40
C ILE A 97 6.85 14.08 -7.52
N HIS A 98 5.59 13.88 -7.95
CA HIS A 98 4.41 14.37 -7.26
C HIS A 98 4.30 13.81 -5.84
N ASN A 99 4.31 12.48 -5.72
CA ASN A 99 4.03 11.78 -4.47
C ASN A 99 5.26 11.66 -3.57
N LEU A 100 6.44 11.32 -4.12
CA LEU A 100 7.63 11.02 -3.31
C LEU A 100 8.51 12.23 -3.05
N ASP A 101 8.74 13.09 -4.06
CA ASP A 101 9.63 14.24 -3.88
C ASP A 101 8.93 15.42 -3.20
N TYR A 102 7.58 15.46 -3.25
CA TYR A 102 6.80 16.56 -2.68
C TYR A 102 5.78 16.12 -1.63
N LEU A 103 4.69 15.42 -1.99
CA LEU A 103 3.60 15.14 -1.05
C LEU A 103 4.06 14.34 0.17
N ARG A 104 4.90 13.33 -0.01
CA ARG A 104 5.51 12.57 1.09
C ARG A 104 6.20 13.47 2.11
N LEU A 105 6.83 14.55 1.65
CA LEU A 105 7.54 15.51 2.51
C LEU A 105 6.65 16.67 3.00
N GLY A 106 5.34 16.60 2.81
CA GLY A 106 4.41 17.68 3.17
C GLY A 106 4.56 18.93 2.30
N LYS A 107 5.19 18.82 1.12
CA LYS A 107 5.43 19.94 0.20
C LYS A 107 4.41 19.94 -0.95
N THR A 108 4.16 21.13 -1.50
CA THR A 108 3.29 21.29 -2.68
C THR A 108 4.11 21.08 -3.96
N PRO A 109 3.71 20.18 -4.86
CA PRO A 109 4.37 19.98 -6.14
C PRO A 109 4.24 21.23 -7.06
N PRO A 110 5.19 21.43 -8.01
CA PRO A 110 5.08 22.48 -9.01
C PRO A 110 3.79 22.37 -9.84
N VAL A 111 3.20 23.50 -10.21
CA VAL A 111 1.89 23.56 -10.93
C VAL A 111 1.87 22.66 -12.17
N MET A 112 2.93 22.69 -12.98
CA MET A 112 3.02 21.85 -14.18
C MET A 112 3.03 20.35 -13.84
N ASN A 113 3.69 19.95 -12.74
CA ASN A 113 3.65 18.56 -12.27
C ASN A 113 2.24 18.19 -11.80
N GLN A 114 1.54 19.06 -11.05
CA GLN A 114 0.16 18.82 -10.61
C GLN A 114 -0.80 18.62 -11.80
N LEU A 115 -0.68 19.43 -12.86
CA LEU A 115 -1.51 19.31 -14.06
C LEU A 115 -1.26 17.97 -14.78
N LYS A 116 0.01 17.61 -14.98
CA LYS A 116 0.38 16.31 -15.57
C LYS A 116 -0.09 15.14 -14.71
N TYR A 117 0.09 15.23 -13.39
CA TYR A 117 -0.35 14.19 -12.46
C TYR A 117 -1.86 13.95 -12.55
N LYS A 118 -2.67 15.02 -12.52
CA LYS A 118 -4.13 14.94 -12.69
C LYS A 118 -4.55 14.31 -14.02
N PHE A 119 -3.80 14.58 -15.09
CA PHE A 119 -4.04 13.92 -16.38
C PHE A 119 -3.76 12.43 -16.32
N TYR A 120 -2.60 12.02 -15.75
CA TYR A 120 -2.24 10.61 -15.61
C TYR A 120 -3.11 9.89 -14.59
N GLU A 121 -3.56 10.57 -13.56
CA GLU A 121 -4.50 10.01 -12.56
C GLU A 121 -5.80 9.56 -13.22
N LYS A 122 -6.35 10.36 -14.12
CA LYS A 122 -7.60 10.04 -14.84
C LYS A 122 -7.41 9.03 -15.98
N THR A 123 -6.20 8.77 -16.39
CA THR A 123 -5.89 7.92 -17.55
C THR A 123 -5.08 6.69 -17.14
N ILE A 124 -3.78 6.83 -16.96
CA ILE A 124 -2.86 5.70 -16.77
C ILE A 124 -3.02 5.07 -15.38
N TYR A 125 -3.02 5.87 -14.30
CA TYR A 125 -3.12 5.31 -12.94
C TYR A 125 -4.51 4.74 -12.66
N SER A 126 -5.58 5.39 -13.12
CA SER A 126 -6.94 4.85 -13.03
C SER A 126 -7.06 3.51 -13.77
N LEU A 127 -6.52 3.41 -14.97
CA LEU A 127 -6.52 2.16 -15.73
C LEU A 127 -5.72 1.06 -15.03
N LEU A 128 -4.56 1.39 -14.48
CA LEU A 128 -3.74 0.45 -13.70
C LEU A 128 -4.51 -0.06 -12.47
N LYS A 129 -5.04 0.83 -11.64
CA LYS A 129 -5.81 0.49 -10.45
C LYS A 129 -7.02 -0.38 -10.80
N LYS A 130 -7.74 -0.06 -11.88
CA LYS A 130 -8.86 -0.85 -12.39
C LYS A 130 -8.41 -2.23 -12.89
N THR A 131 -7.25 -2.33 -13.53
CA THR A 131 -6.71 -3.61 -14.01
C THR A 131 -6.38 -4.54 -12.85
N ILE A 132 -5.88 -3.99 -11.74
CA ILE A 132 -5.64 -4.73 -10.49
C ILE A 132 -6.96 -5.06 -9.79
N GLY A 133 -7.95 -4.15 -9.80
CA GLY A 133 -9.22 -4.24 -9.07
C GLY A 133 -9.23 -3.44 -7.77
N ILE A 134 -8.42 -2.37 -7.68
CA ILE A 134 -8.26 -1.50 -6.50
C ILE A 134 -8.58 -0.03 -6.80
N GLU A 135 -9.39 0.23 -7.80
CA GLU A 135 -9.74 1.60 -8.22
C GLU A 135 -10.44 2.42 -7.12
N ASN A 136 -11.09 1.73 -6.19
CA ASN A 136 -11.75 2.35 -5.03
C ASN A 136 -10.86 2.41 -3.79
N GLY A 137 -9.57 2.06 -3.92
CA GLY A 137 -8.65 1.89 -2.80
C GLY A 137 -8.49 3.15 -1.95
N ASN A 138 -8.70 2.99 -0.63
CA ASN A 138 -8.42 3.97 0.39
C ASN A 138 -6.96 3.83 0.87
N PHE A 139 -6.60 2.69 1.49
CA PHE A 139 -5.23 2.35 1.82
C PHE A 139 -5.02 0.84 1.95
N PHE A 140 -3.75 0.41 1.84
CA PHE A 140 -3.36 -1.00 1.79
C PHE A 140 -2.21 -1.28 2.76
N PRO A 141 -2.50 -1.75 3.99
CA PRO A 141 -1.46 -2.19 4.92
C PRO A 141 -0.63 -3.33 4.31
N THR A 142 0.69 -3.20 4.41
CA THR A 142 1.65 -4.17 3.89
C THR A 142 2.69 -4.49 4.96
N ALA A 143 2.79 -5.75 5.35
CA ALA A 143 3.70 -6.21 6.41
C ALA A 143 4.10 -7.67 6.21
N GLY A 144 4.83 -8.24 7.18
CA GLY A 144 5.25 -9.64 7.22
C GLY A 144 6.60 -9.93 6.56
N ALA A 145 7.13 -9.02 5.77
CA ALA A 145 8.49 -9.03 5.25
C ALA A 145 8.91 -7.61 4.84
N ALA A 146 10.20 -7.39 4.61
CA ALA A 146 10.68 -6.11 4.10
C ALA A 146 10.12 -5.86 2.69
N VAL A 147 9.65 -4.63 2.45
CA VAL A 147 9.23 -4.17 1.13
C VAL A 147 10.47 -3.63 0.41
N PRO A 148 10.85 -4.16 -0.77
CA PRO A 148 11.94 -3.59 -1.55
C PRO A 148 11.65 -2.12 -1.91
N ASP A 149 12.66 -1.27 -1.80
CA ASP A 149 12.51 0.19 -2.01
C ASP A 149 11.93 0.50 -3.40
N GLU A 150 12.38 -0.20 -4.42
CA GLU A 150 11.87 -0.05 -5.79
C GLU A 150 10.36 -0.32 -5.89
N ILE A 151 9.87 -1.33 -5.20
CA ILE A 151 8.44 -1.68 -5.16
C ILE A 151 7.67 -0.60 -4.41
N ASN A 152 8.19 -0.17 -3.27
CA ASN A 152 7.60 0.89 -2.44
C ASN A 152 7.49 2.20 -3.24
N GLU A 153 8.59 2.64 -3.88
CA GLU A 153 8.61 3.82 -4.74
C GLU A 153 7.61 3.71 -5.90
N PHE A 154 7.55 2.56 -6.58
CA PHE A 154 6.62 2.35 -7.69
C PHE A 154 5.17 2.46 -7.25
N VAL A 155 4.79 1.77 -6.18
CA VAL A 155 3.40 1.74 -5.67
C VAL A 155 2.92 3.14 -5.32
N HIS A 156 3.74 3.91 -4.62
CA HIS A 156 3.42 5.30 -4.29
C HIS A 156 3.44 6.21 -5.53
N SER A 157 4.35 5.99 -6.49
CA SER A 157 4.41 6.77 -7.73
C SER A 157 3.13 6.68 -8.55
N VAL A 158 2.46 5.54 -8.56
CA VAL A 158 1.17 5.38 -9.26
C VAL A 158 -0.05 5.75 -8.41
N GLY A 159 0.18 6.41 -7.28
CA GLY A 159 -0.87 6.92 -6.40
C GLY A 159 -1.65 5.84 -5.66
N ILE A 160 -1.00 4.71 -5.32
CA ILE A 160 -1.55 3.70 -4.43
C ILE A 160 -1.06 3.99 -3.01
N ASN A 161 -1.97 4.11 -2.07
CA ASN A 161 -1.68 4.40 -0.68
C ASN A 161 -1.31 3.11 0.06
N MET A 162 -0.05 2.71 -0.04
CA MET A 162 0.50 1.57 0.70
C MET A 162 1.03 2.04 2.05
N VAL A 163 0.60 1.39 3.12
CA VAL A 163 1.07 1.64 4.50
C VAL A 163 1.97 0.49 4.93
N VAL A 164 3.27 0.73 4.96
CA VAL A 164 4.23 -0.30 5.38
C VAL A 164 4.23 -0.37 6.90
N GLY A 165 4.14 -1.59 7.45
CA GLY A 165 4.15 -1.83 8.87
C GLY A 165 5.14 -2.91 9.29
N TYR A 166 5.56 -2.84 10.55
CA TYR A 166 6.38 -3.85 11.21
C TYR A 166 5.66 -4.37 12.45
N GLY A 167 5.77 -5.66 12.68
CA GLY A 167 5.24 -6.29 13.88
C GLY A 167 5.55 -7.78 13.90
N LEU A 168 5.31 -8.37 15.06
CA LEU A 168 5.56 -9.78 15.35
C LEU A 168 4.30 -10.40 15.98
N THR A 169 4.21 -11.72 15.95
CA THR A 169 3.16 -12.44 16.69
C THR A 169 3.24 -12.15 18.18
N GLU A 170 4.46 -12.09 18.71
CA GLU A 170 4.76 -11.79 20.11
C GLU A 170 4.39 -10.39 20.54
N SER A 171 4.33 -9.43 19.61
CA SER A 171 3.89 -8.03 19.85
C SER A 171 2.42 -7.79 19.55
N THR A 172 1.63 -8.82 19.36
CA THR A 172 0.19 -8.72 19.02
C THR A 172 -0.05 -7.89 17.77
N ALA A 173 0.65 -8.22 16.71
CA ALA A 173 0.66 -7.66 15.35
C ALA A 173 1.55 -6.42 15.17
N THR A 174 1.02 -5.22 15.20
CA THR A 174 1.70 -4.04 14.68
C THR A 174 2.43 -3.25 15.75
N VAL A 175 3.72 -3.07 15.58
CA VAL A 175 4.59 -2.24 16.43
C VAL A 175 4.75 -0.83 15.84
N SER A 176 4.94 -0.75 14.52
CA SER A 176 5.12 0.52 13.81
C SER A 176 4.44 0.51 12.46
N CYS A 177 4.15 1.68 11.91
CA CYS A 177 3.69 1.83 10.53
C CYS A 177 4.08 3.21 9.95
N THR A 178 4.15 3.28 8.62
CA THR A 178 4.40 4.55 7.93
C THR A 178 3.21 5.48 8.08
N LEU A 179 3.49 6.77 8.23
CA LEU A 179 2.50 7.84 8.23
C LEU A 179 2.13 8.21 6.79
N PRO A 180 0.99 8.90 6.57
CA PRO A 180 0.64 9.44 5.25
C PRO A 180 1.65 10.46 4.71
N VAL A 181 2.33 11.17 5.62
CA VAL A 181 3.32 12.22 5.32
C VAL A 181 4.50 12.08 6.28
N GLY A 182 5.70 12.46 5.83
CA GLY A 182 6.92 12.47 6.64
C GLY A 182 7.54 11.09 6.87
N TYR A 183 7.31 10.15 5.97
CA TYR A 183 7.92 8.83 6.04
C TYR A 183 9.11 8.70 5.08
N ASP A 184 10.03 7.80 5.38
CA ASP A 184 11.15 7.46 4.50
C ASP A 184 10.90 6.12 3.80
N ILE A 185 11.30 6.05 2.54
CA ILE A 185 11.31 4.79 1.78
C ILE A 185 12.33 3.85 2.46
N GLY A 186 11.98 2.59 2.58
CA GLY A 186 12.78 1.60 3.31
C GLY A 186 12.55 1.58 4.83
N SER A 187 11.83 2.58 5.37
CA SER A 187 11.45 2.61 6.78
C SER A 187 10.14 1.85 7.01
N VAL A 188 10.00 1.26 8.20
CA VAL A 188 8.75 0.69 8.70
C VAL A 188 7.90 1.70 9.49
N GLY A 189 8.25 2.97 9.40
CA GLY A 189 7.51 4.09 9.96
C GLY A 189 7.79 4.36 11.44
N VAL A 190 6.79 4.91 12.12
CA VAL A 190 6.88 5.33 13.51
C VAL A 190 6.18 4.34 14.42
N VAL A 191 6.68 4.23 15.65
CA VAL A 191 6.12 3.34 16.68
C VAL A 191 4.71 3.77 17.02
N LEU A 192 3.80 2.80 17.19
CA LEU A 192 2.41 3.05 17.58
C LEU A 192 2.32 3.58 19.02
N PRO A 193 1.32 4.43 19.34
CA PRO A 193 1.08 4.89 20.69
C PRO A 193 0.92 3.73 21.68
N GLY A 194 1.56 3.87 22.84
CA GLY A 194 1.52 2.87 23.90
C GLY A 194 2.51 1.72 23.77
N ILE A 195 3.36 1.74 22.74
CA ILE A 195 4.44 0.79 22.57
C ILE A 195 5.77 1.52 22.77
N GLU A 196 6.68 0.91 23.51
CA GLU A 196 8.03 1.39 23.68
C GLU A 196 9.00 0.45 22.93
N VAL A 197 9.92 1.04 22.17
CA VAL A 197 10.94 0.31 21.40
C VAL A 197 12.32 0.78 21.82
N LYS A 198 13.21 -0.16 22.09
CA LYS A 198 14.62 0.07 22.35
C LYS A 198 15.47 -0.85 21.52
N ILE A 199 16.55 -0.36 20.95
CA ILE A 199 17.60 -1.19 20.35
C ILE A 199 18.54 -1.62 21.46
N GLY A 200 18.63 -2.93 21.67
CA GLY A 200 19.51 -3.58 22.62
C GLY A 200 20.91 -3.82 22.03
N GLU A 201 21.70 -4.65 22.71
CA GLU A 201 22.98 -5.14 22.21
C GLU A 201 22.77 -5.98 20.97
N ASP A 202 23.75 -6.03 20.07
CA ASP A 202 23.69 -6.76 18.79
C ASP A 202 22.51 -6.38 17.87
N ASN A 203 22.00 -5.16 17.98
CA ASN A 203 20.83 -4.65 17.24
C ASN A 203 19.52 -5.39 17.51
N GLU A 204 19.39 -6.06 18.65
CA GLU A 204 18.14 -6.66 19.10
C GLU A 204 17.04 -5.58 19.28
N ILE A 205 15.83 -5.87 18.82
CA ILE A 205 14.67 -5.00 19.02
C ILE A 205 13.94 -5.43 20.28
N LEU A 206 14.00 -4.60 21.31
CA LEU A 206 13.30 -4.78 22.58
C LEU A 206 11.98 -4.03 22.56
N LEU A 207 10.89 -4.68 22.97
CA LEU A 207 9.53 -4.12 22.95
C LEU A 207 8.92 -4.15 24.36
N ARG A 208 8.18 -3.10 24.70
CA ARG A 208 7.34 -3.04 25.88
C ARG A 208 6.01 -2.35 25.59
#